data_ed824a8490ebcaf41bb2cb75e9d637c0
#
_entry.id   ed824a8490ebcaf41bb2cb75e9d637c0
#
_cell.length_a   1.000
_cell.length_b   1.000
_cell.length_c   1.000
_cell.angle_alpha   90.00
_cell.angle_beta   90.00
_cell.angle_gamma   90.00
#
_symmetry.space_group_name_H-M   'P 1'
#
loop_
_entity.id
_entity.type
_entity.pdbx_description
1 polymer ?
#
loop_
_entity_poly.entity_id
_entity_poly.type
_entity_poly.pdbx_seq_one_letter_code
_entity_poly.pdbx_strand_id
1 'polypeptide(L)'
;MFLDVNIPMYAGGKDHRYKESCAWIMTRVAEGRLSVATDTEAIQEILYRYGAIERWETGVAMANALMQLVPEIYPIDLEDIRCAVGLFRTYGPKGITARDVLHAAVMMNRGLKEILSTDSHFDLIEGITRVDPEHLFLRRKSNK
;
A
#
# COMPACT_ATOMS: atom_id res chain seq x y z
N MET A 1 -0.27 5.49 -8.90
CA MET A 1 0.63 5.26 -7.76
C MET A 1 0.30 3.94 -7.08
N PHE A 2 1.25 3.38 -6.38
CA PHE A 2 1.05 2.13 -5.64
C PHE A 2 0.32 2.43 -4.33
N LEU A 3 -0.66 1.59 -3.97
CA LEU A 3 -1.44 1.71 -2.73
C LEU A 3 -0.94 0.69 -1.71
N ASP A 4 -0.37 1.18 -0.62
CA ASP A 4 0.00 0.34 0.52
C ASP A 4 -1.25 -0.05 1.32
N VAL A 5 -1.26 -1.26 1.82
CA VAL A 5 -2.40 -1.86 2.53
C VAL A 5 -2.78 -1.11 3.81
N ASN A 6 -1.86 -0.36 4.42
CA ASN A 6 -2.19 0.44 5.59
C ASN A 6 -3.24 1.53 5.30
N ILE A 7 -3.35 2.00 4.07
CA ILE A 7 -4.35 2.99 3.68
C ILE A 7 -5.79 2.44 3.85
N PRO A 8 -6.19 1.33 3.18
CA PRO A 8 -7.52 0.77 3.43
C PRO A 8 -7.71 0.29 4.86
N MET A 9 -6.67 -0.18 5.54
CA MET A 9 -6.78 -0.62 6.93
C MET A 9 -7.08 0.54 7.88
N TYR A 10 -6.44 1.70 7.74
CA TYR A 10 -6.78 2.88 8.53
C TYR A 10 -8.16 3.44 8.17
N ALA A 11 -8.53 3.40 6.89
CA ALA A 11 -9.83 3.88 6.44
C ALA A 11 -10.99 3.12 7.09
N GLY A 12 -10.88 1.81 7.24
CA GLY A 12 -11.90 0.94 7.81
C GLY A 12 -11.73 0.59 9.30
N GLY A 13 -10.67 1.10 9.94
CA GLY A 13 -10.29 0.74 11.30
C GLY A 13 -10.88 1.63 12.39
N LYS A 14 -10.28 1.54 13.58
CA LYS A 14 -10.61 2.37 14.73
C LYS A 14 -10.20 3.82 14.50
N ASP A 15 -10.70 4.74 15.34
CA ASP A 15 -10.27 6.13 15.33
C ASP A 15 -8.75 6.23 15.45
N HIS A 16 -8.16 6.93 14.50
CA HIS A 16 -6.74 7.11 14.38
C HIS A 16 -6.47 8.41 13.60
N ARG A 17 -5.30 8.98 13.81
CA ARG A 17 -4.82 10.17 13.11
C ARG A 17 -5.03 10.09 11.59
N TYR A 18 -4.79 8.94 10.99
CA TYR A 18 -4.87 8.74 9.54
C TYR A 18 -6.24 8.33 9.02
N LYS A 19 -7.21 8.04 9.89
CA LYS A 19 -8.50 7.48 9.46
C LYS A 19 -9.24 8.38 8.46
N GLU A 20 -9.35 9.66 8.75
CA GLU A 20 -10.08 10.60 7.89
C GLU A 20 -9.42 10.75 6.51
N SER A 21 -8.10 10.94 6.48
CA SER A 21 -7.36 11.07 5.22
C SER A 21 -7.41 9.81 4.39
N CYS A 22 -7.24 8.65 5.02
CA CYS A 22 -7.31 7.36 4.33
C CYS A 22 -8.73 7.04 3.83
N ALA A 23 -9.77 7.35 4.61
CA ALA A 23 -11.17 7.18 4.18
C ALA A 23 -11.49 8.05 2.96
N TRP A 24 -11.04 9.30 2.96
CA TRP A 24 -11.19 10.18 1.81
C TRP A 24 -10.48 9.62 0.57
N ILE A 25 -9.26 9.11 0.72
CA ILE A 25 -8.50 8.49 -0.38
C ILE A 25 -9.26 7.29 -0.94
N MET A 26 -9.72 6.38 -0.08
CA MET A 26 -10.46 5.20 -0.53
C MET A 26 -11.77 5.56 -1.24
N THR A 27 -12.43 6.63 -0.81
CA THR A 27 -13.59 7.18 -1.52
C THR A 27 -13.21 7.64 -2.93
N ARG A 28 -12.08 8.35 -3.09
CA ARG A 28 -11.59 8.78 -4.41
C ARG A 28 -11.22 7.62 -5.32
N VAL A 29 -10.66 6.56 -4.75
CA VAL A 29 -10.38 5.32 -5.49
C VAL A 29 -11.70 4.70 -5.99
N ALA A 30 -12.69 4.57 -5.10
CA ALA A 30 -14.00 4.01 -5.44
C ALA A 30 -14.75 4.82 -6.50
N GLU A 31 -14.59 6.14 -6.49
CA GLU A 31 -15.18 7.05 -7.48
C GLU A 31 -14.41 7.08 -8.82
N GLY A 32 -13.29 6.37 -8.93
CA GLY A 32 -12.42 6.41 -10.09
C GLY A 32 -11.69 7.75 -10.28
N ARG A 33 -11.61 8.56 -9.24
CA ARG A 33 -10.95 9.89 -9.25
C ARG A 33 -9.49 9.85 -8.80
N LEU A 34 -9.05 8.72 -8.28
CA LEU A 34 -7.66 8.45 -7.94
C LEU A 34 -7.31 7.06 -8.45
N SER A 35 -6.42 7.01 -9.44
CA SER A 35 -5.96 5.74 -10.01
C SER A 35 -4.83 5.18 -9.16
N VAL A 36 -5.02 3.97 -8.65
CA VAL A 36 -4.03 3.25 -7.86
C VAL A 36 -3.85 1.83 -8.37
N ALA A 37 -2.70 1.25 -8.06
CA ALA A 37 -2.39 -0.15 -8.27
C ALA A 37 -1.87 -0.74 -6.96
N THR A 38 -1.95 -2.04 -6.80
CA THR A 38 -1.31 -2.76 -5.70
C THR A 38 -0.79 -4.10 -6.21
N ASP A 39 -0.39 -4.98 -5.32
CA ASP A 39 0.08 -6.31 -5.68
C ASP A 39 -0.61 -7.41 -4.85
N THR A 40 -0.38 -8.66 -5.24
CA THR A 40 -0.99 -9.81 -4.55
C THR A 40 -0.49 -9.99 -3.12
N GLU A 41 0.71 -9.50 -2.79
CA GLU A 41 1.22 -9.53 -1.42
C GLU A 41 0.42 -8.60 -0.49
N ALA A 42 -0.08 -7.48 -0.98
CA ALA A 42 -0.97 -6.60 -0.21
C ALA A 42 -2.25 -7.33 0.23
N ILE A 43 -2.81 -8.15 -0.65
CA ILE A 43 -3.98 -8.98 -0.32
C ILE A 43 -3.64 -10.03 0.75
N GLN A 44 -2.51 -10.71 0.59
CA GLN A 44 -2.02 -11.68 1.56
C GLN A 44 -1.78 -11.04 2.93
N GLU A 45 -1.22 -9.82 2.95
CA GLU A 45 -1.00 -9.09 4.20
C GLU A 45 -2.29 -8.80 4.96
N ILE A 46 -3.37 -8.46 4.27
CA ILE A 46 -4.68 -8.29 4.89
C ILE A 46 -5.12 -9.58 5.59
N LEU A 47 -5.05 -10.69 4.89
CA LEU A 47 -5.42 -12.00 5.46
C LEU A 47 -4.54 -12.36 6.65
N TYR A 48 -3.23 -12.12 6.53
CA TYR A 48 -2.27 -12.38 7.60
C TYR A 48 -2.57 -11.54 8.86
N ARG A 49 -2.78 -10.24 8.71
CA ARG A 49 -3.00 -9.34 9.85
C ARG A 49 -4.32 -9.62 10.57
N TYR A 50 -5.40 -9.80 9.83
CA TYR A 50 -6.69 -10.11 10.44
C TYR A 50 -6.76 -11.54 10.96
N GLY A 51 -6.08 -12.49 10.33
CA GLY A 51 -5.92 -13.85 10.83
C GLY A 51 -5.18 -13.90 12.17
N ALA A 52 -4.14 -13.09 12.33
CA ALA A 52 -3.36 -13.01 13.57
C ALA A 52 -4.18 -12.55 14.78
N ILE A 53 -5.23 -11.79 14.57
CA ILE A 53 -6.15 -11.32 15.62
C ILE A 53 -7.50 -12.08 15.61
N GLU A 54 -7.56 -13.19 14.91
CA GLU A 54 -8.73 -14.09 14.82
C GLU A 54 -9.99 -13.39 14.29
N ARG A 55 -9.83 -12.42 13.38
CA ARG A 55 -10.92 -11.70 12.72
C ARG A 55 -10.98 -12.08 11.23
N TRP A 56 -11.18 -13.35 10.97
CA TRP A 56 -11.15 -13.92 9.60
C TRP A 56 -12.17 -13.30 8.67
N GLU A 57 -13.41 -13.13 9.12
CA GLU A 57 -14.50 -12.55 8.30
C GLU A 57 -14.20 -11.11 7.88
N THR A 58 -13.66 -10.31 8.79
CA THR A 58 -13.23 -8.94 8.48
C THR A 58 -12.11 -8.94 7.44
N GLY A 59 -11.14 -9.85 7.60
CA GLY A 59 -10.03 -10.00 6.64
C GLY A 59 -10.52 -10.38 5.25
N VAL A 60 -11.42 -11.37 5.15
CA VAL A 60 -12.02 -11.79 3.87
C VAL A 60 -12.79 -10.65 3.23
N ALA A 61 -13.62 -9.94 3.99
CA ALA A 61 -14.40 -8.83 3.47
C ALA A 61 -13.51 -7.70 2.94
N MET A 62 -12.45 -7.35 3.67
CA MET A 62 -11.50 -6.32 3.25
C MET A 62 -10.70 -6.74 2.04
N ALA A 63 -10.22 -7.97 1.98
CA ALA A 63 -9.48 -8.49 0.83
C ALA A 63 -10.34 -8.45 -0.44
N ASN A 64 -11.59 -8.92 -0.35
CA ASN A 64 -12.53 -8.89 -1.47
C ASN A 64 -12.86 -7.45 -1.90
N ALA A 65 -13.08 -6.55 -0.95
CA ALA A 65 -13.34 -5.14 -1.26
C ALA A 65 -12.15 -4.50 -1.99
N LEU A 66 -10.93 -4.75 -1.54
CA LEU A 66 -9.74 -4.20 -2.17
C LEU A 66 -9.57 -4.73 -3.60
N MET A 67 -9.79 -6.03 -3.82
CA MET A 67 -9.73 -6.62 -5.18
C MET A 67 -10.79 -6.04 -6.13
N GLN A 68 -11.94 -5.60 -5.62
CA GLN A 68 -12.98 -4.96 -6.42
C GLN A 68 -12.69 -3.48 -6.69
N LEU A 69 -12.10 -2.76 -5.72
CA LEU A 69 -11.90 -1.31 -5.80
C LEU A 69 -10.64 -0.92 -6.58
N VAL A 70 -9.56 -1.69 -6.44
CA VAL A 70 -8.28 -1.37 -7.09
C VAL A 70 -8.29 -1.89 -8.52
N PRO A 71 -8.14 -1.01 -9.53
CA PRO A 71 -8.27 -1.41 -10.93
C PRO A 71 -7.13 -2.31 -11.41
N GLU A 72 -5.97 -2.26 -10.77
CA GLU A 72 -4.81 -3.04 -11.18
C GLU A 72 -4.11 -3.67 -9.97
N ILE A 73 -4.06 -4.99 -9.96
CA ILE A 73 -3.39 -5.78 -8.92
C ILE A 73 -2.36 -6.67 -9.61
N TYR A 74 -1.09 -6.36 -9.39
CA TYR A 74 0.00 -7.08 -10.02
C TYR A 74 0.25 -8.42 -9.33
N PRO A 75 0.25 -9.53 -10.09
CA PRO A 75 0.75 -10.79 -9.56
C PRO A 75 2.25 -10.70 -9.32
N ILE A 76 2.71 -11.24 -8.19
CA ILE A 76 4.15 -11.30 -7.89
C ILE A 76 4.73 -12.50 -8.63
N ASP A 77 5.74 -12.24 -9.44
CA ASP A 77 6.46 -13.25 -10.19
C ASP A 77 7.90 -13.45 -9.69
N LEU A 78 8.63 -14.38 -10.32
CA LEU A 78 9.99 -14.69 -9.91
C LEU A 78 10.95 -13.50 -10.09
N GLU A 79 10.73 -12.66 -11.12
CA GLU A 79 11.57 -11.46 -11.35
C GLU A 79 11.37 -10.42 -10.24
N ASP A 80 10.15 -10.30 -9.72
CA ASP A 80 9.87 -9.44 -8.56
C ASP A 80 10.62 -9.95 -7.33
N ILE A 81 10.62 -11.25 -7.09
CA ILE A 81 11.36 -11.87 -5.98
C ILE A 81 12.86 -11.65 -6.14
N ARG A 82 13.42 -11.84 -7.34
CA ARG A 82 14.85 -11.61 -7.59
C ARG A 82 15.24 -10.16 -7.30
N CYS A 83 14.45 -9.22 -7.76
CA CYS A 83 14.64 -7.79 -7.47
C CYS A 83 14.57 -7.54 -5.95
N ALA A 84 13.57 -8.11 -5.28
CA ALA A 84 13.39 -7.97 -3.84
C ALA A 84 14.58 -8.51 -3.04
N VAL A 85 15.14 -9.64 -3.45
CA VAL A 85 16.36 -10.22 -2.82
C VAL A 85 17.52 -9.23 -2.86
N GLY A 86 17.73 -8.58 -4.01
CA GLY A 86 18.75 -7.54 -4.15
C GLY A 86 18.48 -6.32 -3.27
N LEU A 87 17.25 -5.84 -3.26
CA LEU A 87 16.84 -4.72 -2.40
C LEU A 87 16.98 -5.05 -0.91
N PHE A 88 16.63 -6.27 -0.52
CA PHE A 88 16.71 -6.70 0.87
C PHE A 88 18.14 -6.72 1.39
N ARG A 89 19.10 -7.07 0.53
CA ARG A 89 20.53 -7.00 0.89
C ARG A 89 20.94 -5.58 1.29
N THR A 90 20.43 -4.56 0.59
CA THR A 90 20.75 -3.16 0.84
C THR A 90 19.93 -2.58 1.99
N TYR A 91 18.63 -2.83 2.01
CA TYR A 91 17.69 -2.13 2.90
C TYR A 91 17.27 -2.92 4.12
N GLY A 92 17.40 -4.25 4.12
CA GLY A 92 17.12 -5.08 5.29
C GLY A 92 17.92 -4.66 6.53
N PRO A 93 19.24 -4.39 6.42
CA PRO A 93 20.03 -3.87 7.53
C PRO A 93 19.58 -2.50 8.04
N LYS A 94 18.82 -1.75 7.25
CA LYS A 94 18.23 -0.45 7.62
C LYS A 94 16.84 -0.58 8.25
N GLY A 95 16.37 -1.80 8.48
CA GLY A 95 15.09 -2.08 9.13
C GLY A 95 13.89 -2.19 8.19
N ILE A 96 14.10 -2.21 6.88
CA ILE A 96 13.01 -2.38 5.90
C ILE A 96 12.67 -3.88 5.80
N THR A 97 11.38 -4.19 5.93
CA THR A 97 10.92 -5.58 5.93
C THR A 97 10.99 -6.22 4.54
N ALA A 98 11.01 -7.56 4.50
CA ALA A 98 10.96 -8.31 3.25
C ALA A 98 9.72 -7.96 2.42
N ARG A 99 8.58 -7.75 3.08
CA ARG A 99 7.33 -7.36 2.41
C ARG A 99 7.45 -5.99 1.75
N ASP A 100 8.03 -5.01 2.43
CA ASP A 100 8.18 -3.66 1.89
C ASP A 100 9.13 -3.62 0.71
N VAL A 101 10.24 -4.36 0.74
CA VAL A 101 11.13 -4.45 -0.43
C VAL A 101 10.47 -5.20 -1.58
N LEU A 102 9.56 -6.14 -1.29
CA LEU A 102 8.80 -6.82 -2.34
C LEU A 102 7.85 -5.86 -3.06
N HIS A 103 7.12 -5.02 -2.32
CA HIS A 103 6.31 -3.95 -2.93
C HIS A 103 7.17 -3.02 -3.78
N ALA A 104 8.32 -2.60 -3.27
CA ALA A 104 9.26 -1.75 -4.01
C ALA A 104 9.74 -2.43 -5.30
N ALA A 105 10.06 -3.72 -5.24
CA ALA A 105 10.47 -4.50 -6.41
C ALA A 105 9.37 -4.55 -7.48
N VAL A 106 8.14 -4.82 -7.08
CA VAL A 106 6.98 -4.81 -7.98
C VAL A 106 6.82 -3.43 -8.63
N MET A 107 6.94 -2.37 -7.84
CA MET A 107 6.86 -1.00 -8.35
C MET A 107 7.94 -0.72 -9.40
N MET A 108 9.18 -1.03 -9.09
CA MET A 108 10.31 -0.80 -10.00
C MET A 108 10.14 -1.56 -11.31
N ASN A 109 9.73 -2.83 -11.25
CA ASN A 109 9.52 -3.67 -12.43
C ASN A 109 8.36 -3.20 -13.31
N ARG A 110 7.41 -2.42 -12.75
CA ARG A 110 6.25 -1.86 -13.47
C ARG A 110 6.40 -0.37 -13.76
N GLY A 111 7.54 0.23 -13.45
CA GLY A 111 7.77 1.65 -13.70
C GLY A 111 6.98 2.60 -12.79
N LEU A 112 6.50 2.11 -11.64
CA LEU A 112 5.84 2.93 -10.63
C LEU A 112 6.90 3.54 -9.70
N LYS A 113 6.75 4.84 -9.41
CA LYS A 113 7.72 5.58 -8.58
C LYS A 113 7.11 6.08 -7.28
N GLU A 114 5.78 6.20 -7.20
CA GLU A 114 5.11 6.76 -6.04
C GLU A 114 4.32 5.69 -5.30
N ILE A 115 4.48 5.66 -3.97
CA ILE A 115 3.70 4.82 -3.07
C ILE A 115 2.90 5.69 -2.10
N LEU A 116 1.60 5.43 -2.03
CA LEU A 116 0.72 6.03 -1.05
C LEU A 116 0.77 5.18 0.22
N SER A 117 1.42 5.67 1.25
CA SER A 117 1.69 4.93 2.48
C SER A 117 1.91 5.85 3.67
N THR A 118 1.51 5.38 4.85
CA THR A 118 1.86 6.02 6.12
C THR A 118 3.25 5.62 6.63
N ASP A 119 3.86 4.60 6.03
CA ASP A 119 5.12 4.04 6.50
C ASP A 119 6.32 4.80 5.94
N SER A 120 7.00 5.54 6.83
CA SER A 120 8.17 6.34 6.48
C SER A 120 9.40 5.51 6.06
N HIS A 121 9.42 4.20 6.27
CA HIS A 121 10.51 3.34 5.80
C HIS A 121 10.68 3.41 4.27
N PHE A 122 9.60 3.65 3.52
CA PHE A 122 9.68 3.83 2.06
C PHE A 122 10.49 5.06 1.65
N ASP A 123 10.64 6.06 2.52
CA ASP A 123 11.47 7.24 2.27
C ASP A 123 12.96 6.88 2.11
N LEU A 124 13.39 5.72 2.64
CA LEU A 124 14.78 5.25 2.58
C LEU A 124 15.13 4.56 1.26
N ILE A 125 14.14 4.17 0.46
CA ILE A 125 14.36 3.40 -0.76
C ILE A 125 14.58 4.34 -1.93
N GLU A 126 15.79 4.30 -2.51
CA GLU A 126 16.12 5.11 -3.68
C GLU A 126 15.20 4.75 -4.86
N GLY A 127 14.69 5.77 -5.54
CA GLY A 127 13.78 5.62 -6.66
C GLY A 127 12.31 5.49 -6.29
N ILE A 128 11.99 5.41 -5.01
CA ILE A 128 10.62 5.39 -4.50
C ILE A 128 10.32 6.70 -3.78
N THR A 129 9.22 7.33 -4.13
CA THR A 129 8.72 8.53 -3.46
C THR A 129 7.45 8.18 -2.70
N ARG A 130 7.48 8.35 -1.38
CA ARG A 130 6.30 8.15 -0.55
C ARG A 130 5.40 9.38 -0.60
N VAL A 131 4.12 9.14 -0.82
CA VAL A 131 3.06 10.14 -0.70
C VAL A 131 2.34 9.88 0.61
N ASP A 132 2.43 10.82 1.53
CA ASP A 132 1.74 10.74 2.81
C ASP A 132 0.25 11.05 2.63
N PRO A 133 -0.67 10.23 3.19
CA PRO A 133 -2.11 10.42 3.00
C PRO A 133 -2.63 11.73 3.58
N GLU A 134 -2.08 12.22 4.68
CA GLU A 134 -2.48 13.51 5.24
C GLU A 134 -2.08 14.68 4.32
N HIS A 135 -0.89 14.63 3.74
CA HIS A 135 -0.44 15.64 2.80
C HIS A 135 -1.34 15.67 1.56
N LEU A 136 -1.70 14.52 1.02
CA LEU A 136 -2.61 14.44 -0.12
C LEU A 136 -3.99 14.98 0.22
N PHE A 137 -4.50 14.64 1.40
CA PHE A 137 -5.78 15.11 1.91
C PHE A 137 -5.83 16.63 2.12
N LEU A 138 -4.75 17.22 2.64
CA LEU A 138 -4.68 18.67 2.88
C LEU A 138 -4.60 19.46 1.58
N ARG A 139 -3.91 18.96 0.56
CA ARG A 139 -3.83 19.60 -0.76
C ARG A 139 -5.20 19.82 -1.42
N ARG A 140 -6.20 18.99 -1.11
CA ARG A 140 -7.56 19.16 -1.63
C ARG A 140 -8.14 20.55 -1.32
N LYS A 141 -7.73 21.16 -0.19
CA LYS A 141 -8.21 22.47 0.25
C LYS A 141 -7.54 23.63 -0.50
N SER A 142 -6.36 23.40 -1.05
CA SER A 142 -5.59 24.44 -1.76
C SER A 142 -5.99 24.57 -3.23
N ASN A 143 -6.71 23.56 -3.78
CA ASN A 143 -7.17 23.53 -5.17
C ASN A 143 -8.65 23.89 -5.33
N LYS A 144 -9.25 24.46 -4.32
CA LYS A 144 -10.56 25.10 -4.35
C LYS A 144 -10.36 26.62 -4.30
#